data_b1f86e099d2fcb335a286189cc047099
#
_entry.id   b1f86e099d2fcb335a286189cc047099
#
_cell.length_a   1.000
_cell.length_b   1.000
_cell.length_c   1.000
_cell.angle_alpha   90.00
_cell.angle_beta   90.00
_cell.angle_gamma   90.00
#
_symmetry.space_group_name_H-M   'P 1'
#
loop_
_entity.id
_entity.type
_entity.pdbx_description
1 polymer ?
#
loop_
_entity_poly.entity_id
_entity_poly.type
_entity_poly.pdbx_seq_one_letter_code
_entity_poly.pdbx_strand_id
1 'polypeptide(L)'
;MSKRLTVALIGNPNTGKSSVFNDLTGLNQKVGNYPGITVEKKEGICKLERGVKAHILDLPGTYSLNASSLDESVVIELLLNKNDKDFPDVAVVISDVENLKRNLLLFTQIKDLNIPSVLVINMSDVMKRKGISIDTSVLEKHLGTKVILYSSREKKGLSDLKNIITNYKKLETNQCLDIMNIDLEYFESLKKTFPDQSIY
;
A
#
# COMPACT_ATOMS: atom_id res chain seq x y z
N MET A 1 16.94 -13.51 16.12
CA MET A 1 17.08 -12.69 14.89
C MET A 1 16.04 -11.58 14.94
N SER A 2 16.43 -10.31 14.81
CA SER A 2 15.43 -9.23 14.73
C SER A 2 14.59 -9.43 13.47
N LYS A 3 13.28 -9.43 13.63
CA LYS A 3 12.34 -9.52 12.48
C LYS A 3 12.66 -8.39 11.51
N ARG A 4 12.84 -8.71 10.24
CA ARG A 4 13.06 -7.75 9.15
C ARG A 4 11.75 -7.01 8.90
N LEU A 5 11.78 -5.68 8.87
CA LEU A 5 10.61 -4.88 8.52
C LEU A 5 10.39 -4.95 7.00
N THR A 6 9.26 -5.48 6.55
CA THR A 6 8.89 -5.59 5.14
C THR A 6 7.83 -4.55 4.79
N VAL A 7 8.09 -3.76 3.76
CA VAL A 7 7.21 -2.68 3.26
C VAL A 7 6.82 -2.99 1.83
N ALA A 8 5.54 -3.13 1.53
CA ALA A 8 5.05 -3.25 0.17
C ALA A 8 4.65 -1.89 -0.38
N LEU A 9 5.18 -1.53 -1.56
CA LEU A 9 4.68 -0.41 -2.35
C LEU A 9 3.62 -0.93 -3.31
N ILE A 10 2.42 -0.40 -3.17
CA ILE A 10 1.24 -0.83 -3.93
C ILE A 10 0.64 0.41 -4.60
N GLY A 11 0.08 0.26 -5.77
CA GLY A 11 -0.59 1.37 -6.45
C GLY A 11 -0.94 1.06 -7.88
N ASN A 12 -1.82 1.86 -8.43
CA ASN A 12 -2.22 1.73 -9.82
C ASN A 12 -1.03 2.00 -10.76
N PRO A 13 -1.03 1.47 -11.97
CA PRO A 13 -0.05 1.84 -12.98
C PRO A 13 0.04 3.37 -13.14
N ASN A 14 1.25 3.88 -13.35
CA ASN A 14 1.56 5.30 -13.60
C ASN A 14 1.32 6.27 -12.42
N THR A 15 1.08 5.80 -11.20
CA THR A 15 1.00 6.66 -10.00
C THR A 15 2.36 7.15 -9.49
N GLY A 16 3.45 6.74 -10.15
CA GLY A 16 4.82 7.09 -9.76
C GLY A 16 5.38 6.19 -8.66
N LYS A 17 4.85 4.98 -8.49
CA LYS A 17 5.29 3.98 -7.50
C LYS A 17 6.80 3.73 -7.57
N SER A 18 7.36 3.49 -8.77
CA SER A 18 8.80 3.26 -8.95
C SER A 18 9.65 4.50 -8.60
N SER A 19 9.11 5.72 -8.73
CA SER A 19 9.81 6.92 -8.29
C SER A 19 9.92 6.97 -6.76
N VAL A 20 8.82 6.66 -6.06
CA VAL A 20 8.81 6.55 -4.59
C VAL A 20 9.75 5.44 -4.11
N PHE A 21 9.77 4.29 -4.81
CA PHE A 21 10.70 3.21 -4.55
C PHE A 21 12.17 3.66 -4.65
N ASN A 22 12.51 4.37 -5.72
CA ASN A 22 13.86 4.89 -5.93
C ASN A 22 14.25 5.92 -4.86
N ASP A 23 13.33 6.80 -4.46
CA ASP A 23 13.56 7.78 -3.40
C ASP A 23 13.80 7.10 -2.04
N LEU A 24 13.08 6.02 -1.72
CA LEU A 24 13.24 5.27 -0.48
C LEU A 24 14.54 4.46 -0.45
N THR A 25 14.91 3.82 -1.55
CA THR A 25 16.04 2.88 -1.62
C THR A 25 17.36 3.53 -2.05
N GLY A 26 17.32 4.76 -2.57
CA GLY A 26 18.50 5.44 -3.13
C GLY A 26 19.06 4.71 -4.35
N LEU A 27 18.20 4.12 -5.19
CA LEU A 27 18.54 3.32 -6.37
C LEU A 27 19.26 1.99 -6.09
N ASN A 28 19.42 1.63 -4.82
CA ASN A 28 19.96 0.33 -4.43
C ASN A 28 18.87 -0.74 -4.50
N GLN A 29 18.71 -1.33 -5.66
CA GLN A 29 17.67 -2.32 -5.93
C GLN A 29 18.25 -3.64 -6.41
N LYS A 30 17.53 -4.72 -6.12
CA LYS A 30 17.69 -6.01 -6.77
C LYS A 30 16.48 -6.25 -7.65
N VAL A 31 16.74 -6.74 -8.85
CA VAL A 31 15.71 -7.14 -9.81
C VAL A 31 15.82 -8.63 -10.02
N GLY A 32 14.72 -9.32 -9.99
CA GLY A 32 14.60 -10.76 -10.24
C GLY A 32 13.20 -11.08 -10.70
N ASN A 33 12.80 -12.34 -10.63
CA ASN A 33 11.44 -12.75 -10.91
C ASN A 33 10.83 -13.40 -9.67
N TYR A 34 9.50 -13.37 -9.57
CA TYR A 34 8.78 -14.18 -8.60
C TYR A 34 8.98 -15.67 -8.93
N PRO A 35 9.08 -16.56 -7.94
CA PRO A 35 9.35 -17.97 -8.18
C PRO A 35 8.32 -18.62 -9.11
N GLY A 36 8.80 -19.27 -10.18
CA GLY A 36 7.94 -20.02 -11.10
C GLY A 36 7.18 -19.21 -12.14
N ILE A 37 7.34 -17.89 -12.18
CA ILE A 37 6.66 -17.02 -13.14
C ILE A 37 7.59 -15.96 -13.72
N THR A 38 7.20 -15.33 -14.83
CA THR A 38 8.00 -14.31 -15.54
C THR A 38 7.77 -12.90 -15.02
N VAL A 39 7.01 -12.74 -13.92
CA VAL A 39 6.71 -11.43 -13.33
C VAL A 39 7.93 -10.89 -12.58
N GLU A 40 8.30 -9.66 -12.89
CA GLU A 40 9.45 -8.99 -12.30
C GLU A 40 9.22 -8.67 -10.82
N LYS A 41 10.19 -9.03 -9.99
CA LYS A 41 10.26 -8.68 -8.57
C LYS A 41 11.35 -7.64 -8.34
N LYS A 42 10.99 -6.46 -7.87
CA LYS A 42 11.91 -5.40 -7.46
C LYS A 42 11.94 -5.28 -5.94
N GLU A 43 13.13 -5.34 -5.39
CA GLU A 43 13.32 -5.19 -3.95
C GLU A 43 14.54 -4.30 -3.63
N GLY A 44 14.46 -3.59 -2.53
CA GLY A 44 15.54 -2.71 -2.09
C GLY A 44 15.55 -2.51 -0.58
N ILE A 45 16.59 -1.85 -0.08
CA ILE A 45 16.74 -1.57 1.35
C ILE A 45 16.64 -0.06 1.57
N CYS A 46 15.72 0.34 2.43
CA CYS A 46 15.61 1.71 2.94
C CYS A 46 16.23 1.79 4.32
N LYS A 47 17.14 2.76 4.52
CA LYS A 47 17.63 3.13 5.85
C LYS A 47 16.63 4.07 6.49
N LEU A 48 16.04 3.64 7.59
CA LEU A 48 15.14 4.42 8.43
C LEU A 48 15.88 5.03 9.62
N GLU A 49 15.17 5.81 10.42
CA GLU A 49 15.72 6.38 11.64
C GLU A 49 16.12 5.29 12.65
N ARG A 50 16.97 5.67 13.60
CA ARG A 50 17.48 4.78 14.68
C ARG A 50 18.17 3.50 14.19
N GLY A 51 18.72 3.53 12.95
CA GLY A 51 19.43 2.39 12.39
C GLY A 51 18.56 1.23 11.90
N VAL A 52 17.24 1.41 11.92
CA VAL A 52 16.30 0.40 11.39
C VAL A 52 16.45 0.32 9.86
N LYS A 53 16.46 -0.91 9.34
CA LYS A 53 16.45 -1.16 7.89
C LYS A 53 15.11 -1.78 7.51
N ALA A 54 14.43 -1.16 6.54
CA ALA A 54 13.24 -1.71 5.93
C ALA A 54 13.57 -2.35 4.58
N HIS A 55 12.97 -3.47 4.32
CA HIS A 55 12.99 -4.12 3.03
C HIS A 55 11.77 -3.63 2.24
N ILE A 56 12.03 -2.98 1.13
CA ILE A 56 11.01 -2.39 0.27
C ILE A 56 10.77 -3.32 -0.90
N LEU A 57 9.52 -3.72 -1.10
CA LEU A 57 9.05 -4.49 -2.24
C LEU A 57 8.26 -3.56 -3.16
N ASP A 58 8.69 -3.41 -4.42
CA ASP A 58 7.91 -2.72 -5.45
C ASP A 58 7.01 -3.74 -6.14
N LEU A 59 5.74 -3.80 -5.75
CA LEU A 59 4.79 -4.73 -6.31
C LEU A 59 4.33 -4.28 -7.71
N PRO A 60 3.95 -5.20 -8.61
CA PRO A 60 3.32 -4.87 -9.87
C PRO A 60 2.16 -3.88 -9.72
N GLY A 61 1.95 -3.04 -10.73
CA GLY A 61 0.82 -2.10 -10.72
C GLY A 61 -0.50 -2.85 -10.77
N THR A 62 -1.42 -2.53 -9.86
CA THR A 62 -2.75 -3.15 -9.83
C THR A 62 -3.83 -2.10 -9.59
N TYR A 63 -5.03 -2.34 -10.14
CA TYR A 63 -6.17 -1.43 -10.01
C TYR A 63 -7.11 -1.83 -8.86
N SER A 64 -7.14 -3.10 -8.52
CA SER A 64 -8.00 -3.66 -7.47
C SER A 64 -7.48 -5.03 -7.05
N LEU A 65 -8.08 -5.62 -6.00
CA LEU A 65 -7.82 -7.01 -5.61
C LEU A 65 -8.58 -8.05 -6.46
N ASN A 66 -9.08 -7.67 -7.63
CA ASN A 66 -9.63 -8.58 -8.63
C ASN A 66 -8.64 -8.69 -9.77
N ALA A 67 -7.82 -9.74 -9.76
CA ALA A 67 -6.78 -9.92 -10.77
C ALA A 67 -7.37 -10.10 -12.17
N SER A 68 -6.86 -9.30 -13.11
CA SER A 68 -7.13 -9.42 -14.54
C SER A 68 -5.89 -9.88 -15.33
N SER A 69 -4.74 -9.98 -14.68
CA SER A 69 -3.46 -10.39 -15.26
C SER A 69 -2.64 -11.23 -14.27
N LEU A 70 -1.61 -11.92 -14.79
CA LEU A 70 -0.65 -12.65 -13.93
C LEU A 70 0.07 -11.73 -12.96
N ASP A 71 0.43 -10.54 -13.38
CA ASP A 71 1.11 -9.54 -12.54
C ASP A 71 0.25 -9.15 -11.34
N GLU A 72 -1.05 -8.91 -11.57
CA GLU A 72 -2.00 -8.61 -10.50
C GLU A 72 -2.24 -9.81 -9.58
N SER A 73 -2.28 -11.03 -10.12
CA SER A 73 -2.44 -12.25 -9.32
C SER A 73 -1.32 -12.41 -8.28
N VAL A 74 -0.07 -12.10 -8.66
CA VAL A 74 1.07 -12.13 -7.72
C VAL A 74 0.88 -11.19 -6.54
N VAL A 75 0.37 -9.98 -6.81
CA VAL A 75 0.09 -9.00 -5.75
C VAL A 75 -0.94 -9.54 -4.78
N ILE A 76 -2.02 -10.10 -5.30
CA ILE A 76 -3.12 -10.63 -4.49
C ILE A 76 -2.67 -11.83 -3.67
N GLU A 77 -1.98 -12.79 -4.28
CA GLU A 77 -1.45 -13.96 -3.55
C GLU A 77 -0.54 -13.55 -2.39
N LEU A 78 0.37 -12.60 -2.63
CA LEU A 78 1.25 -12.10 -1.58
C LEU A 78 0.48 -11.44 -0.43
N LEU A 79 -0.54 -10.64 -0.75
CA LEU A 79 -1.30 -9.88 0.26
C LEU A 79 -2.31 -10.74 1.03
N LEU A 80 -2.74 -11.87 0.47
CA LEU A 80 -3.64 -12.81 1.13
C LEU A 80 -2.90 -13.87 1.93
N ASN A 81 -1.67 -14.23 1.55
CA ASN A 81 -0.89 -15.27 2.22
C ASN A 81 -0.05 -14.71 3.37
N LYS A 82 -0.62 -14.65 4.56
CA LYS A 82 0.07 -14.18 5.79
C LYS A 82 1.32 -15.01 6.17
N ASN A 83 1.46 -16.21 5.62
CA ASN A 83 2.61 -17.09 5.85
C ASN A 83 3.74 -16.87 4.83
N ASP A 84 3.54 -16.03 3.83
CA ASP A 84 4.59 -15.72 2.88
C ASP A 84 5.73 -14.94 3.56
N LYS A 85 6.97 -15.29 3.22
CA LYS A 85 8.18 -14.64 3.76
C LYS A 85 8.25 -13.15 3.45
N ASP A 86 7.63 -12.73 2.37
CA ASP A 86 7.59 -11.36 1.87
C ASP A 86 6.26 -10.65 2.23
N PHE A 87 5.38 -11.30 3.02
CA PHE A 87 4.15 -10.65 3.52
C PHE A 87 4.50 -9.34 4.23
N PRO A 88 3.87 -8.21 3.85
CA PRO A 88 4.25 -6.90 4.36
C PRO A 88 3.82 -6.66 5.81
N ASP A 89 4.70 -6.05 6.59
CA ASP A 89 4.36 -5.48 7.91
C ASP A 89 3.60 -4.15 7.75
N VAL A 90 3.80 -3.46 6.62
CA VAL A 90 3.11 -2.21 6.26
C VAL A 90 2.97 -2.06 4.76
N ALA A 91 1.80 -1.61 4.31
CA ALA A 91 1.51 -1.26 2.93
C ALA A 91 1.59 0.27 2.73
N VAL A 92 2.40 0.69 1.78
CA VAL A 92 2.45 2.08 1.29
C VAL A 92 1.67 2.11 -0.01
N VAL A 93 0.45 2.62 0.04
CA VAL A 93 -0.42 2.68 -1.15
C VAL A 93 -0.25 4.03 -1.83
N ILE A 94 0.21 3.99 -3.08
CA ILE A 94 0.56 5.18 -3.86
C ILE A 94 -0.54 5.46 -4.87
N SER A 95 -1.11 6.65 -4.75
CA SER A 95 -2.06 7.23 -5.69
C SER A 95 -1.47 8.48 -6.34
N ASP A 96 -2.02 8.91 -7.45
CA ASP A 96 -1.72 10.22 -8.03
C ASP A 96 -2.84 11.22 -7.72
N VAL A 97 -2.48 12.50 -7.68
CA VAL A 97 -3.39 13.58 -7.32
C VAL A 97 -4.56 13.76 -8.29
N GLU A 98 -4.38 13.41 -9.57
CA GLU A 98 -5.37 13.63 -10.62
C GLU A 98 -6.41 12.53 -10.68
N ASN A 99 -6.03 11.29 -10.29
CA ASN A 99 -6.88 10.11 -10.33
C ASN A 99 -7.22 9.58 -8.92
N LEU A 100 -7.12 10.43 -7.89
CA LEU A 100 -7.26 10.03 -6.50
C LEU A 100 -8.54 9.22 -6.25
N LYS A 101 -9.69 9.68 -6.75
CA LYS A 101 -10.98 8.99 -6.58
C LYS A 101 -10.93 7.52 -7.06
N ARG A 102 -10.30 7.28 -8.20
CA ARG A 102 -10.15 5.92 -8.76
C ARG A 102 -9.18 5.09 -7.93
N ASN A 103 -8.08 5.70 -7.51
CA ASN A 103 -7.01 5.01 -6.80
C ASN A 103 -7.40 4.65 -5.36
N LEU A 104 -8.37 5.37 -4.76
CA LEU A 104 -8.88 5.07 -3.42
C LEU A 104 -9.59 3.72 -3.34
N LEU A 105 -10.13 3.18 -4.44
CA LEU A 105 -10.71 1.84 -4.44
C LEU A 105 -9.68 0.79 -4.00
N LEU A 106 -8.49 0.81 -4.60
CA LEU A 106 -7.41 -0.11 -4.22
C LEU A 106 -6.99 0.12 -2.76
N PHE A 107 -6.91 1.38 -2.33
CA PHE A 107 -6.53 1.70 -0.95
C PHE A 107 -7.50 1.07 0.07
N THR A 108 -8.81 1.24 -0.14
CA THR A 108 -9.81 0.67 0.77
C THR A 108 -9.74 -0.86 0.83
N GLN A 109 -9.57 -1.51 -0.31
CA GLN A 109 -9.41 -2.97 -0.37
C GLN A 109 -8.16 -3.46 0.38
N ILE A 110 -7.01 -2.77 0.24
CA ILE A 110 -5.78 -3.11 0.96
C ILE A 110 -5.97 -2.94 2.47
N LYS A 111 -6.63 -1.86 2.88
CA LYS A 111 -6.90 -1.60 4.30
C LYS A 111 -7.84 -2.64 4.90
N ASP A 112 -8.82 -3.12 4.14
CA ASP A 112 -9.77 -4.15 4.57
C ASP A 112 -9.10 -5.53 4.80
N LEU A 113 -7.88 -5.74 4.27
CA LEU A 113 -7.05 -6.92 4.63
C LEU A 113 -6.41 -6.82 6.03
N ASN A 114 -6.68 -5.75 6.79
CA ASN A 114 -6.10 -5.48 8.11
C ASN A 114 -4.57 -5.35 8.10
N ILE A 115 -4.00 -4.92 6.97
CA ILE A 115 -2.58 -4.59 6.87
C ILE A 115 -2.40 -3.12 7.28
N PRO A 116 -1.47 -2.79 8.22
CA PRO A 116 -1.13 -1.41 8.51
C PRO A 116 -0.80 -0.66 7.22
N SER A 117 -1.57 0.38 6.88
CA SER A 117 -1.50 1.03 5.58
C SER A 117 -1.34 2.53 5.72
N VAL A 118 -0.60 3.16 4.79
CA VAL A 118 -0.49 4.61 4.64
C VAL A 118 -0.81 5.01 3.20
N LEU A 119 -1.57 6.09 3.02
CA LEU A 119 -1.87 6.63 1.70
C LEU A 119 -0.86 7.72 1.32
N VAL A 120 -0.18 7.52 0.19
CA VAL A 120 0.73 8.50 -0.41
C VAL A 120 0.08 9.06 -1.67
N ILE A 121 -0.25 10.35 -1.66
CA ILE A 121 -0.79 11.08 -2.81
C ILE A 121 0.37 11.76 -3.53
N ASN A 122 0.87 11.12 -4.57
CA ASN A 122 2.01 11.57 -5.35
C ASN A 122 1.63 12.66 -6.37
N MET A 123 2.64 13.26 -6.99
CA MET A 123 2.49 14.36 -7.96
C MET A 123 1.86 15.63 -7.37
N SER A 124 2.08 15.87 -6.07
CA SER A 124 1.54 17.07 -5.40
C SER A 124 2.07 18.39 -5.95
N ASP A 125 3.19 18.36 -6.68
CA ASP A 125 3.76 19.53 -7.39
C ASP A 125 2.83 20.09 -8.49
N VAL A 126 1.93 19.28 -9.04
CA VAL A 126 0.98 19.75 -10.06
C VAL A 126 -0.27 20.40 -9.48
N MET A 127 -0.52 20.27 -8.17
CA MET A 127 -1.75 20.76 -7.52
C MET A 127 -2.00 22.25 -7.79
N LYS A 128 -1.00 23.10 -7.52
CA LYS A 128 -1.12 24.55 -7.76
C LYS A 128 -1.46 24.85 -9.22
N ARG A 129 -0.76 24.21 -10.16
CA ARG A 129 -0.93 24.45 -11.60
C ARG A 129 -2.31 24.02 -12.10
N LYS A 130 -2.90 22.99 -11.48
CA LYS A 130 -4.19 22.43 -11.88
C LYS A 130 -5.36 22.89 -11.02
N GLY A 131 -5.13 23.78 -10.05
CA GLY A 131 -6.18 24.26 -9.15
C GLY A 131 -6.78 23.17 -8.27
N ILE A 132 -6.00 22.10 -7.97
CA ILE A 132 -6.42 21.01 -7.11
C ILE A 132 -6.09 21.36 -5.67
N SER A 133 -7.06 21.18 -4.77
CA SER A 133 -6.88 21.29 -3.33
C SER A 133 -7.32 19.99 -2.67
N ILE A 134 -6.48 19.45 -1.76
CA ILE A 134 -6.77 18.22 -1.01
C ILE A 134 -6.62 18.52 0.47
N ASP A 135 -7.70 18.32 1.22
CA ASP A 135 -7.66 18.34 2.67
C ASP A 135 -7.29 16.95 3.18
N THR A 136 -6.01 16.80 3.55
CA THR A 136 -5.48 15.53 4.05
C THR A 136 -6.07 15.14 5.38
N SER A 137 -6.46 16.10 6.23
CA SER A 137 -7.05 15.83 7.55
C SER A 137 -8.43 15.19 7.42
N VAL A 138 -9.23 15.64 6.46
CA VAL A 138 -10.52 15.03 6.13
C VAL A 138 -10.33 13.62 5.61
N LEU A 139 -9.37 13.40 4.70
CA LEU A 139 -9.05 12.06 4.21
C LEU A 139 -8.56 11.13 5.32
N GLU A 140 -7.66 11.59 6.18
CA GLU A 140 -7.16 10.82 7.34
C GLU A 140 -8.32 10.35 8.23
N LYS A 141 -9.25 11.25 8.52
CA LYS A 141 -10.43 10.94 9.36
C LYS A 141 -11.34 9.89 8.70
N HIS A 142 -11.62 10.03 7.41
CA HIS A 142 -12.52 9.11 6.71
C HIS A 142 -11.89 7.75 6.42
N LEU A 143 -10.59 7.73 6.12
CA LEU A 143 -9.88 6.50 5.78
C LEU A 143 -9.26 5.81 7.00
N GLY A 144 -9.27 6.46 8.18
CA GLY A 144 -8.65 5.92 9.40
C GLY A 144 -7.17 5.62 9.20
N THR A 145 -6.43 6.50 8.51
CA THR A 145 -5.00 6.30 8.23
C THR A 145 -4.27 7.62 8.05
N LYS A 146 -2.94 7.57 7.97
CA LYS A 146 -2.11 8.71 7.62
C LYS A 146 -2.11 8.94 6.11
N VAL A 147 -2.17 10.23 5.72
CA VAL A 147 -2.16 10.66 4.32
C VAL A 147 -0.99 11.63 4.10
N ILE A 148 -0.16 11.34 3.09
CA ILE A 148 1.01 12.15 2.76
C ILE A 148 0.85 12.74 1.36
N LEU A 149 0.97 14.06 1.24
CA LEU A 149 1.19 14.71 -0.04
C LEU A 149 2.67 14.56 -0.43
N TYR A 150 2.92 13.89 -1.53
CA TYR A 150 4.25 13.50 -1.97
C TYR A 150 4.58 14.08 -3.36
N SER A 151 5.83 14.43 -3.57
CA SER A 151 6.37 14.74 -4.89
C SER A 151 7.81 14.23 -5.00
N SER A 152 8.01 13.19 -5.78
CA SER A 152 9.36 12.70 -6.10
C SER A 152 10.18 13.78 -6.80
N ARG A 153 9.55 14.61 -7.62
CA ARG A 153 10.20 15.68 -8.36
C ARG A 153 10.76 16.76 -7.45
N GLU A 154 10.00 17.18 -6.43
CA GLU A 154 10.40 18.19 -5.44
C GLU A 154 11.05 17.58 -4.20
N LYS A 155 11.14 16.24 -4.13
CA LYS A 155 11.60 15.48 -2.96
C LYS A 155 10.83 15.81 -1.67
N LYS A 156 9.55 16.13 -1.80
CA LYS A 156 8.67 16.49 -0.70
C LYS A 156 7.96 15.24 -0.15
N GLY A 157 7.82 15.14 1.17
CA GLY A 157 7.11 14.06 1.85
C GLY A 157 7.94 12.81 2.16
N LEU A 158 9.20 12.71 1.68
CA LEU A 158 10.03 11.52 1.90
C LEU A 158 10.37 11.29 3.38
N SER A 159 10.70 12.35 4.12
CA SER A 159 10.99 12.27 5.56
C SER A 159 9.76 11.82 6.35
N ASP A 160 8.59 12.36 6.02
CA ASP A 160 7.33 12.02 6.67
C ASP A 160 6.98 10.55 6.42
N LEU A 161 7.14 10.10 5.17
CA LEU A 161 6.93 8.70 4.80
C LEU A 161 7.85 7.76 5.59
N LYS A 162 9.15 8.06 5.67
CA LYS A 162 10.10 7.28 6.46
C LYS A 162 9.75 7.24 7.94
N ASN A 163 9.30 8.37 8.50
CA ASN A 163 8.86 8.45 9.90
C ASN A 163 7.61 7.57 10.14
N ILE A 164 6.61 7.62 9.24
CA ILE A 164 5.42 6.78 9.35
C ILE A 164 5.78 5.30 9.23
N ILE A 165 6.62 4.90 8.27
CA ILE A 165 7.09 3.52 8.15
C ILE A 165 7.81 3.07 9.43
N THR A 166 8.65 3.91 10.02
CA THR A 166 9.34 3.60 11.28
C THR A 166 8.36 3.33 12.42
N ASN A 167 7.25 4.06 12.43
CA ASN A 167 6.21 3.98 13.46
C ASN A 167 4.95 3.22 13.01
N TYR A 168 5.04 2.34 12.02
CA TYR A 168 3.90 1.67 11.37
C TYR A 168 2.92 0.98 12.33
N LYS A 169 3.40 0.51 13.48
CA LYS A 169 2.57 -0.13 14.51
C LYS A 169 1.52 0.82 15.15
N LYS A 170 1.64 2.14 14.89
CA LYS A 170 0.67 3.13 15.33
C LYS A 170 -0.43 3.37 14.28
N LEU A 171 -0.31 2.78 13.09
CA LEU A 171 -1.33 2.86 12.05
C LEU A 171 -2.53 2.01 12.46
N GLU A 172 -3.72 2.58 12.30
CA GLU A 172 -4.96 1.86 12.53
C GLU A 172 -5.19 0.83 11.41
N THR A 173 -5.66 -0.37 11.79
CA THR A 173 -5.96 -1.45 10.86
C THR A 173 -7.46 -1.65 10.68
N ASN A 174 -8.29 -0.72 11.17
CA ASN A 174 -9.74 -0.79 11.03
C ASN A 174 -10.14 -0.78 9.55
N GLN A 175 -11.15 -1.57 9.21
CA GLN A 175 -11.72 -1.59 7.86
C GLN A 175 -12.31 -0.22 7.50
N CYS A 176 -12.22 0.17 6.23
CA CYS A 176 -12.82 1.40 5.73
C CYS A 176 -14.34 1.29 5.62
N LEU A 177 -14.84 0.10 5.31
CA LEU A 177 -16.28 -0.19 5.17
C LEU A 177 -16.65 -1.30 6.15
N ASP A 178 -17.60 -1.02 7.00
CA ASP A 178 -18.23 -2.04 7.83
C ASP A 178 -19.33 -2.75 7.03
N ILE A 179 -18.91 -3.65 6.14
CA ILE A 179 -19.81 -4.42 5.29
C ILE A 179 -20.69 -5.37 6.08
N MET A 180 -20.29 -5.77 7.29
CA MET A 180 -21.06 -6.64 8.17
C MET A 180 -22.40 -5.99 8.57
N ASN A 181 -22.42 -4.67 8.71
CA ASN A 181 -23.63 -3.92 9.04
C ASN A 181 -24.54 -3.63 7.83
N ILE A 182 -24.09 -3.91 6.59
CA ILE A 182 -24.92 -3.72 5.39
C ILE A 182 -25.92 -4.87 5.26
N ASP A 183 -25.51 -6.11 5.50
CA ASP A 183 -26.36 -7.30 5.47
C ASP A 183 -25.82 -8.35 6.47
N LEU A 184 -26.19 -8.17 7.73
CA LEU A 184 -25.71 -8.99 8.83
C LEU A 184 -26.09 -10.46 8.64
N GLU A 185 -27.32 -10.77 8.21
CA GLU A 185 -27.83 -12.13 8.04
C GLU A 185 -27.05 -12.89 6.97
N TYR A 186 -26.80 -12.24 5.84
CA TYR A 186 -25.99 -12.80 4.74
C TYR A 186 -24.56 -13.13 5.19
N PHE A 187 -23.88 -12.17 5.83
CA PHE A 187 -22.51 -12.38 6.28
C PHE A 187 -22.38 -13.39 7.41
N GLU A 188 -23.35 -13.48 8.32
CA GLU A 188 -23.37 -14.55 9.31
C GLU A 188 -23.56 -15.94 8.68
N SER A 189 -24.38 -16.05 7.63
CA SER A 189 -24.54 -17.30 6.88
C SER A 189 -23.25 -17.72 6.18
N LEU A 190 -22.53 -16.78 5.58
CA LEU A 190 -21.21 -17.01 4.96
C LEU A 190 -20.18 -17.50 5.98
N LYS A 191 -20.09 -16.87 7.13
CA LYS A 191 -19.18 -17.29 8.20
C LYS A 191 -19.46 -18.71 8.71
N LYS A 192 -20.73 -19.09 8.78
CA LYS A 192 -21.10 -20.48 9.15
C LYS A 192 -20.68 -21.49 8.08
N THR A 193 -20.76 -21.09 6.80
CA THR A 193 -20.41 -21.95 5.67
C THR A 193 -18.89 -22.05 5.48
N PHE A 194 -18.16 -20.98 5.75
CA PHE A 194 -16.71 -20.87 5.55
C PHE A 194 -16.00 -20.33 6.81
N PRO A 195 -15.95 -21.11 7.92
CA PRO A 195 -15.49 -20.62 9.21
C PRO A 195 -14.01 -20.21 9.22
N ASP A 196 -13.19 -20.81 8.36
CA ASP A 196 -11.73 -20.60 8.31
C ASP A 196 -11.30 -19.54 7.29
N GLN A 197 -12.24 -18.94 6.57
CA GLN A 197 -11.93 -17.93 5.56
C GLN A 197 -12.23 -16.53 6.08
N SER A 198 -11.35 -15.57 5.75
CA SER A 198 -11.69 -14.15 5.87
C SER A 198 -12.76 -13.79 4.85
N ILE A 199 -13.56 -12.76 5.12
CA ILE A 199 -14.62 -12.29 4.20
C ILE A 199 -14.05 -11.70 2.89
N TYR A 200 -12.72 -11.59 2.80
CA TYR A 200 -11.96 -11.24 1.61
C TYR A 200 -10.98 -12.35 1.27
#